data_40e48b6697d9051f2c3b0c9298b01001
#
_entry.id   40e48b6697d9051f2c3b0c9298b01001
#
_cell.length_a   1.000
_cell.length_b   1.000
_cell.length_c   1.000
_cell.angle_alpha   90.00
_cell.angle_beta   90.00
_cell.angle_gamma   90.00
#
_symmetry.space_group_name_H-M   'P 1'
#
loop_
_entity.id
_entity.type
_entity.pdbx_description
1 polymer ?
#
loop_
_entity_poly.entity_id
_entity_poly.type
_entity_poly.pdbx_seq_one_letter_code
_entity_poly.pdbx_strand_id
1 'polypeptide(L)'
;MAVTMADISKLRQMTGAGMMDCKKALTEADNDIDVAIEILRKKGQAVAAKREDRNASEGCVIAQSTGEYAAVVALNCETDFVGKNEGFVNLTKSILAAAVAAKAKSIDEVKALEINGQKVADLIIEESGKTGEKMELGAFEYVEAPATIAYNHFGNKLATLVSFNKAGLDEQVYKNVAMQVAAMNPIAVDECDVAEDVKEKEIAV
;
A
#
# COMPACT_ATOMS: atom_id res chain seq x y z
N MET A 1 -20.09 -23.49 24.50
CA MET A 1 -19.00 -23.64 25.55
C MET A 1 -18.57 -22.26 26.01
N ALA A 2 -18.05 -22.11 27.24
CA ALA A 2 -17.57 -20.81 27.72
C ALA A 2 -16.29 -20.44 26.97
N VAL A 3 -16.22 -19.22 26.38
CA VAL A 3 -15.05 -18.69 25.69
C VAL A 3 -13.92 -18.45 26.70
N THR A 4 -12.76 -19.05 26.48
CA THR A 4 -11.59 -18.92 27.34
C THR A 4 -10.61 -17.84 26.84
N MET A 5 -9.72 -17.39 27.73
CA MET A 5 -8.65 -16.46 27.35
C MET A 5 -7.68 -17.08 26.32
N ALA A 6 -7.51 -18.41 26.34
CA ALA A 6 -6.69 -19.11 25.36
C ALA A 6 -7.31 -19.06 23.97
N ASP A 7 -8.63 -19.26 23.85
CA ASP A 7 -9.37 -19.17 22.58
C ASP A 7 -9.30 -17.75 22.01
N ILE A 8 -9.48 -16.73 22.87
CA ILE A 8 -9.37 -15.32 22.48
C ILE A 8 -7.95 -15.01 21.98
N SER A 9 -6.91 -15.47 22.69
CA SER A 9 -5.52 -15.26 22.29
C SER A 9 -5.20 -15.95 20.97
N LYS A 10 -5.69 -17.16 20.76
CA LYS A 10 -5.53 -17.93 19.53
C LYS A 10 -6.18 -17.19 18.34
N LEU A 11 -7.44 -16.80 18.47
CA LEU A 11 -8.14 -16.06 17.41
C LEU A 11 -7.45 -14.72 17.11
N ARG A 12 -6.98 -14.03 18.16
CA ARG A 12 -6.24 -12.77 17.98
C ARG A 12 -4.91 -12.96 17.23
N GLN A 13 -4.17 -14.03 17.54
CA GLN A 13 -2.93 -14.35 16.80
C GLN A 13 -3.20 -14.64 15.32
N MET A 14 -4.30 -15.30 15.01
CA MET A 14 -4.68 -15.66 13.65
C MET A 14 -5.18 -14.45 12.85
N THR A 15 -5.92 -13.52 13.49
CA THR A 15 -6.66 -12.46 12.80
C THR A 15 -6.06 -11.06 13.01
N GLY A 16 -5.26 -10.85 14.05
CA GLY A 16 -4.79 -9.52 14.46
C GLY A 16 -5.87 -8.62 15.06
N ALA A 17 -7.12 -9.09 15.18
CA ALA A 17 -8.25 -8.31 15.69
C ALA A 17 -8.11 -7.97 17.18
N GLY A 18 -8.82 -6.93 17.64
CA GLY A 18 -8.83 -6.52 19.04
C GLY A 18 -9.36 -7.60 19.98
N MET A 19 -8.82 -7.69 21.19
CA MET A 19 -9.19 -8.73 22.18
C MET A 19 -10.70 -8.78 22.43
N MET A 20 -11.36 -7.63 22.55
CA MET A 20 -12.80 -7.56 22.79
C MET A 20 -13.62 -8.00 21.58
N ASP A 21 -13.12 -7.77 20.39
CA ASP A 21 -13.76 -8.18 19.15
C ASP A 21 -13.63 -9.70 18.97
N CYS A 22 -12.45 -10.26 19.24
CA CYS A 22 -12.26 -11.71 19.27
C CYS A 22 -13.18 -12.39 20.30
N LYS A 23 -13.30 -11.82 21.52
CA LYS A 23 -14.21 -12.35 22.53
C LYS A 23 -15.67 -12.35 22.07
N LYS A 24 -16.13 -11.22 21.47
CA LYS A 24 -17.52 -11.12 20.96
C LYS A 24 -17.77 -12.10 19.82
N ALA A 25 -16.84 -12.17 18.87
CA ALA A 25 -16.95 -13.08 17.72
C ALA A 25 -17.00 -14.55 18.17
N LEU A 26 -16.12 -14.98 19.09
CA LEU A 26 -16.15 -16.34 19.65
C LEU A 26 -17.43 -16.62 20.43
N THR A 27 -17.96 -15.65 21.17
CA THR A 27 -19.23 -15.81 21.90
C THR A 27 -20.40 -15.99 20.92
N GLU A 28 -20.45 -15.22 19.84
CA GLU A 28 -21.47 -15.32 18.81
C GLU A 28 -21.34 -16.60 17.96
N ALA A 29 -20.12 -17.08 17.81
CA ALA A 29 -19.76 -18.30 17.08
C ALA A 29 -19.83 -19.58 17.92
N ASP A 30 -20.35 -19.56 19.15
CA ASP A 30 -20.32 -20.70 20.09
C ASP A 30 -18.93 -21.35 20.24
N ASN A 31 -17.88 -20.51 20.21
CA ASN A 31 -16.47 -20.90 20.28
C ASN A 31 -15.94 -21.62 19.02
N ASP A 32 -16.64 -21.53 17.90
CA ASP A 32 -16.14 -21.99 16.61
C ASP A 32 -15.20 -20.92 16.02
N ILE A 33 -13.94 -21.28 15.80
CA ILE A 33 -12.90 -20.34 15.36
C ILE A 33 -13.15 -19.89 13.92
N ASP A 34 -13.57 -20.80 13.04
CA ASP A 34 -13.78 -20.49 11.61
C ASP A 34 -14.98 -19.55 11.44
N VAL A 35 -16.07 -19.82 12.16
CA VAL A 35 -17.24 -18.95 12.22
C VAL A 35 -16.89 -17.58 12.82
N ALA A 36 -16.06 -17.54 13.86
CA ALA A 36 -15.60 -16.30 14.48
C ALA A 36 -14.75 -15.44 13.53
N ILE A 37 -13.91 -16.07 12.70
CA ILE A 37 -13.15 -15.38 11.65
C ILE A 37 -14.10 -14.72 10.63
N GLU A 38 -15.13 -15.42 10.19
CA GLU A 38 -16.14 -14.87 9.27
C GLU A 38 -16.93 -13.70 9.88
N ILE A 39 -17.26 -13.78 11.17
CA ILE A 39 -17.91 -12.68 11.91
C ILE A 39 -16.99 -11.44 11.95
N LEU A 40 -15.71 -11.63 12.25
CA LEU A 40 -14.73 -10.55 12.25
C LEU A 40 -14.55 -9.93 10.87
N ARG A 41 -14.52 -10.73 9.82
CA ARG A 41 -14.44 -10.28 8.44
C ARG A 41 -15.65 -9.43 8.03
N LYS A 42 -16.87 -9.89 8.31
CA LYS A 42 -18.10 -9.13 8.07
C LYS A 42 -18.12 -7.80 8.84
N LYS A 43 -17.63 -7.81 10.08
CA LYS A 43 -17.47 -6.60 10.87
C LYS A 43 -16.48 -5.63 10.23
N GLY A 44 -15.34 -6.11 9.73
CA GLY A 44 -14.36 -5.31 9.01
C GLY A 44 -14.97 -4.63 7.78
N GLN A 45 -15.74 -5.37 6.97
CA GLN A 45 -16.48 -4.83 5.84
C GLN A 45 -17.46 -3.71 6.24
N ALA A 46 -18.21 -3.91 7.34
CA ALA A 46 -19.14 -2.90 7.86
C ALA A 46 -18.41 -1.64 8.38
N VAL A 47 -17.22 -1.78 8.95
CA VAL A 47 -16.37 -0.64 9.37
C VAL A 47 -15.86 0.11 8.15
N ALA A 48 -15.32 -0.58 7.15
CA ALA A 48 -14.83 0.02 5.91
C ALA A 48 -15.95 0.81 5.18
N ALA A 49 -17.14 0.21 5.03
CA ALA A 49 -18.28 0.87 4.41
C ALA A 49 -18.74 2.15 5.15
N LYS A 50 -18.72 2.14 6.49
CA LYS A 50 -19.08 3.33 7.29
C LYS A 50 -18.05 4.46 7.23
N ARG A 51 -16.87 4.18 6.72
CA ARG A 51 -15.74 5.12 6.64
C ARG A 51 -15.40 5.54 5.21
N GLU A 52 -16.21 5.14 4.24
CA GLU A 52 -15.97 5.42 2.82
C GLU A 52 -15.83 6.92 2.54
N ASP A 53 -16.60 7.76 3.22
CA ASP A 53 -16.58 9.22 3.06
C ASP A 53 -15.43 9.91 3.83
N ARG A 54 -14.60 9.17 4.57
CA ARG A 54 -13.49 9.78 5.32
C ARG A 54 -12.29 10.02 4.42
N ASN A 55 -11.46 10.99 4.82
CA ASN A 55 -10.22 11.29 4.11
C ASN A 55 -9.08 10.41 4.66
N ALA A 56 -8.45 9.63 3.77
CA ALA A 56 -7.25 8.84 4.05
C ALA A 56 -6.04 9.54 3.42
N SER A 57 -5.55 10.61 4.08
CA SER A 57 -4.45 11.45 3.58
C SER A 57 -3.07 11.03 4.08
N GLU A 58 -3.01 10.14 5.06
CA GLU A 58 -1.79 9.54 5.56
C GLU A 58 -1.54 8.19 4.90
N GLY A 59 -0.42 7.53 5.17
CA GLY A 59 -0.16 6.20 4.61
C GLY A 59 1.31 5.85 4.47
N CYS A 60 1.58 4.87 3.61
CA CYS A 60 2.89 4.35 3.31
C CYS A 60 3.05 4.22 1.80
N VAL A 61 4.12 4.79 1.25
CA VAL A 61 4.47 4.70 -0.17
C VAL A 61 5.77 3.93 -0.29
N ILE A 62 5.77 2.86 -1.08
CA ILE A 62 6.96 2.02 -1.30
C ILE A 62 7.06 1.70 -2.79
N ALA A 63 8.29 1.74 -3.30
CA ALA A 63 8.64 1.42 -4.67
C ALA A 63 9.67 0.28 -4.74
N GLN A 64 9.63 -0.49 -5.81
CA GLN A 64 10.57 -1.57 -6.09
C GLN A 64 10.87 -1.65 -7.59
N SER A 65 12.14 -1.90 -7.93
CA SER A 65 12.58 -2.19 -9.29
C SER A 65 13.12 -3.62 -9.38
N THR A 66 12.90 -4.25 -10.54
CA THR A 66 13.49 -5.55 -10.93
C THR A 66 14.44 -5.41 -12.13
N GLY A 67 14.89 -4.20 -12.44
CA GLY A 67 15.77 -3.89 -13.54
C GLY A 67 15.03 -3.33 -14.76
N GLU A 68 14.15 -4.11 -15.37
CA GLU A 68 13.38 -3.69 -16.55
C GLU A 68 11.95 -3.22 -16.22
N TYR A 69 11.45 -3.61 -15.06
CA TYR A 69 10.14 -3.21 -14.54
C TYR A 69 10.29 -2.64 -13.14
N ALA A 70 9.64 -1.53 -12.86
CA ALA A 70 9.53 -0.99 -11.51
C ALA A 70 8.11 -0.52 -11.24
N ALA A 71 7.69 -0.64 -9.98
CA ALA A 71 6.38 -0.21 -9.52
C ALA A 71 6.44 0.50 -8.17
N VAL A 72 5.45 1.35 -7.93
CA VAL A 72 5.20 2.04 -6.65
C VAL A 72 3.76 1.81 -6.22
N VAL A 73 3.59 1.60 -4.92
CA VAL A 73 2.29 1.45 -4.27
C VAL A 73 2.17 2.47 -3.16
N ALA A 74 1.05 3.17 -3.10
CA ALA A 74 0.63 3.98 -1.97
C ALA A 74 -0.58 3.33 -1.30
N LEU A 75 -0.41 2.83 -0.07
CA LEU A 75 -1.50 2.39 0.78
C LEU A 75 -1.81 3.52 1.76
N ASN A 76 -3.03 4.04 1.71
CA ASN A 76 -3.45 5.19 2.50
C ASN A 76 -4.24 4.77 3.74
N CYS A 77 -4.17 5.60 4.79
CA CYS A 77 -4.92 5.48 6.05
C CYS A 77 -5.27 6.86 6.60
N GLU A 78 -6.06 6.93 7.69
CA GLU A 78 -6.50 8.21 8.26
C GLU A 78 -5.40 8.89 9.07
N THR A 79 -4.56 8.12 9.82
CA THR A 79 -3.55 8.67 10.74
C THR A 79 -2.14 8.19 10.45
N ASP A 80 -1.17 9.02 10.82
CA ASP A 80 0.26 8.68 10.74
C ASP A 80 0.67 7.56 11.71
N PHE A 81 -0.06 7.35 12.80
CA PHE A 81 0.15 6.23 13.72
C PHE A 81 -0.03 4.89 13.01
N VAL A 82 -1.10 4.74 12.23
CA VAL A 82 -1.35 3.55 11.42
C VAL A 82 -0.34 3.47 10.27
N GLY A 83 -0.09 4.56 9.56
CA GLY A 83 0.87 4.61 8.45
C GLY A 83 2.31 4.20 8.83
N LYS A 84 2.69 4.38 10.11
CA LYS A 84 3.99 3.99 10.67
C LYS A 84 3.98 2.59 11.31
N ASN A 85 2.81 1.97 11.47
CA ASN A 85 2.69 0.65 12.07
C ASN A 85 3.41 -0.40 11.21
N GLU A 86 4.20 -1.27 11.84
CA GLU A 86 4.98 -2.28 11.13
C GLU A 86 4.09 -3.25 10.33
N GLY A 87 2.94 -3.63 10.86
CA GLY A 87 1.97 -4.49 10.16
C GLY A 87 1.44 -3.83 8.88
N PHE A 88 1.10 -2.54 8.95
CA PHE A 88 0.64 -1.75 7.81
C PHE A 88 1.74 -1.59 6.74
N VAL A 89 2.96 -1.28 7.15
CA VAL A 89 4.12 -1.18 6.25
C VAL A 89 4.41 -2.54 5.59
N ASN A 90 4.33 -3.64 6.33
CA ASN A 90 4.53 -4.99 5.79
C ASN A 90 3.42 -5.39 4.82
N LEU A 91 2.16 -5.02 5.08
CA LEU A 91 1.07 -5.20 4.12
C LEU A 91 1.36 -4.44 2.82
N THR A 92 1.76 -3.17 2.90
CA THR A 92 2.13 -2.37 1.72
C THR A 92 3.27 -3.02 0.91
N LYS A 93 4.30 -3.55 1.59
CA LYS A 93 5.40 -4.29 0.95
C LYS A 93 4.89 -5.56 0.26
N SER A 94 4.00 -6.30 0.90
CA SER A 94 3.44 -7.54 0.33
C SER A 94 2.60 -7.26 -0.92
N ILE A 95 1.81 -6.18 -0.90
CA ILE A 95 1.04 -5.73 -2.06
C ILE A 95 1.98 -5.35 -3.21
N LEU A 96 3.02 -4.57 -2.93
CA LEU A 96 4.01 -4.19 -3.95
C LEU A 96 4.74 -5.41 -4.51
N ALA A 97 5.16 -6.34 -3.66
CA ALA A 97 5.84 -7.56 -4.10
C ALA A 97 4.95 -8.41 -5.03
N ALA A 98 3.66 -8.55 -4.72
CA ALA A 98 2.70 -9.22 -5.58
C ALA A 98 2.51 -8.48 -6.92
N ALA A 99 2.38 -7.15 -6.88
CA ALA A 99 2.25 -6.31 -8.08
C ALA A 99 3.48 -6.43 -9.00
N VAL A 100 4.68 -6.40 -8.43
CA VAL A 100 5.94 -6.55 -9.16
C VAL A 100 6.09 -7.95 -9.75
N ALA A 101 5.76 -9.00 -8.99
CA ALA A 101 5.82 -10.38 -9.46
C ALA A 101 4.85 -10.64 -10.62
N ALA A 102 3.67 -10.03 -10.60
CA ALA A 102 2.66 -10.11 -11.65
C ALA A 102 2.93 -9.14 -12.82
N LYS A 103 3.88 -8.19 -12.68
CA LYS A 103 4.06 -7.06 -13.59
C LYS A 103 2.74 -6.34 -13.87
N ALA A 104 2.00 -6.02 -12.80
CA ALA A 104 0.70 -5.38 -12.89
C ALA A 104 0.79 -4.03 -13.63
N LYS A 105 -0.27 -3.68 -14.36
CA LYS A 105 -0.33 -2.46 -15.20
C LYS A 105 -1.42 -1.49 -14.78
N SER A 106 -2.22 -1.85 -13.77
CA SER A 106 -3.26 -0.97 -13.24
C SER A 106 -3.52 -1.25 -11.77
N ILE A 107 -4.09 -0.26 -11.09
CA ILE A 107 -4.52 -0.38 -9.70
C ILE A 107 -5.58 -1.48 -9.51
N ASP A 108 -6.45 -1.68 -10.51
CA ASP A 108 -7.49 -2.72 -10.46
C ASP A 108 -6.90 -4.12 -10.59
N GLU A 109 -5.87 -4.29 -11.42
CA GLU A 109 -5.10 -5.52 -11.47
C GLU A 109 -4.48 -5.81 -10.10
N VAL A 110 -3.83 -4.82 -9.45
CA VAL A 110 -3.24 -5.00 -8.12
C VAL A 110 -4.28 -5.39 -7.09
N LYS A 111 -5.46 -4.74 -7.07
CA LYS A 111 -6.57 -5.08 -6.16
C LYS A 111 -7.08 -6.52 -6.34
N ALA A 112 -6.99 -7.05 -7.57
CA ALA A 112 -7.42 -8.39 -7.89
C ALA A 112 -6.39 -9.50 -7.59
N LEU A 113 -5.11 -9.13 -7.37
CA LEU A 113 -4.05 -10.09 -7.01
C LEU A 113 -4.36 -10.80 -5.70
N GLU A 114 -3.84 -12.02 -5.57
CA GLU A 114 -3.96 -12.81 -4.36
C GLU A 114 -2.63 -12.89 -3.60
N ILE A 115 -2.70 -12.67 -2.29
CA ILE A 115 -1.61 -12.86 -1.34
C ILE A 115 -2.08 -13.90 -0.32
N ASN A 116 -1.41 -15.06 -0.26
CA ASN A 116 -1.77 -16.17 0.61
C ASN A 116 -3.23 -16.65 0.43
N GLY A 117 -3.74 -16.63 -0.81
CA GLY A 117 -5.10 -17.07 -1.13
C GLY A 117 -6.21 -16.05 -0.84
N GLN A 118 -5.86 -14.81 -0.50
CA GLN A 118 -6.81 -13.72 -0.25
C GLN A 118 -6.52 -12.54 -1.19
N LYS A 119 -7.55 -11.93 -1.76
CA LYS A 119 -7.40 -10.78 -2.65
C LYS A 119 -6.88 -9.56 -1.90
N VAL A 120 -6.04 -8.77 -2.56
CA VAL A 120 -5.51 -7.50 -2.02
C VAL A 120 -6.63 -6.57 -1.55
N ALA A 121 -7.72 -6.46 -2.32
CA ALA A 121 -8.88 -5.66 -1.92
C ALA A 121 -9.47 -6.13 -0.59
N ASP A 122 -9.60 -7.44 -0.38
CA ASP A 122 -10.14 -8.01 0.86
C ASP A 122 -9.18 -7.83 2.04
N LEU A 123 -7.85 -7.95 1.82
CA LEU A 123 -6.83 -7.69 2.83
C LEU A 123 -6.87 -6.24 3.34
N ILE A 124 -7.08 -5.27 2.44
CA ILE A 124 -7.20 -3.84 2.80
C ILE A 124 -8.46 -3.61 3.65
N ILE A 125 -9.58 -4.22 3.27
CA ILE A 125 -10.84 -4.14 4.04
C ILE A 125 -10.67 -4.77 5.43
N GLU A 126 -10.00 -5.91 5.52
CA GLU A 126 -9.72 -6.58 6.78
C GLU A 126 -8.85 -5.73 7.70
N GLU A 127 -7.80 -5.10 7.15
CA GLU A 127 -6.91 -4.22 7.91
C GLU A 127 -7.62 -2.96 8.38
N SER A 128 -8.52 -2.38 7.55
CA SER A 128 -9.43 -1.31 7.95
C SER A 128 -10.33 -1.73 9.13
N GLY A 129 -10.82 -2.97 9.13
CA GLY A 129 -11.59 -3.54 10.25
C GLY A 129 -10.78 -3.69 11.53
N LYS A 130 -9.51 -4.07 11.46
CA LYS A 130 -8.61 -4.25 12.59
C LYS A 130 -8.27 -2.93 13.28
N THR A 131 -7.93 -1.92 12.48
CA THR A 131 -7.49 -0.60 12.96
C THR A 131 -8.66 0.33 13.26
N GLY A 132 -9.80 0.11 12.60
CA GLY A 132 -10.94 0.99 12.66
C GLY A 132 -10.75 2.28 11.85
N GLU A 133 -9.76 2.36 10.97
CA GLU A 133 -9.53 3.50 10.07
C GLU A 133 -9.93 3.15 8.63
N LYS A 134 -10.28 4.18 7.83
CA LYS A 134 -10.38 4.03 6.38
C LYS A 134 -9.00 3.67 5.83
N MET A 135 -8.98 2.66 4.96
CA MET A 135 -7.79 2.32 4.17
C MET A 135 -8.16 2.15 2.72
N GLU A 136 -7.27 2.59 1.86
CA GLU A 136 -7.43 2.44 0.42
C GLU A 136 -6.07 2.34 -0.28
N LEU A 137 -6.05 1.59 -1.38
CA LEU A 137 -4.94 1.64 -2.32
C LEU A 137 -5.08 2.95 -3.11
N GLY A 138 -4.39 4.00 -2.65
CA GLY A 138 -4.54 5.36 -3.15
C GLY A 138 -3.84 5.59 -4.47
N ALA A 139 -2.70 4.90 -4.72
CA ALA A 139 -1.99 4.99 -5.98
C ALA A 139 -1.23 3.70 -6.29
N PHE A 140 -1.14 3.43 -7.56
CA PHE A 140 -0.25 2.45 -8.17
C PHE A 140 0.25 3.00 -9.50
N GLU A 141 1.57 3.03 -9.66
CA GLU A 141 2.22 3.40 -10.92
C GLU A 141 3.32 2.40 -11.24
N TYR A 142 3.63 2.26 -12.52
CA TYR A 142 4.69 1.39 -12.97
C TYR A 142 5.45 2.01 -14.16
N VAL A 143 6.67 1.54 -14.38
CA VAL A 143 7.48 1.86 -15.56
C VAL A 143 8.14 0.58 -16.10
N GLU A 144 8.21 0.47 -17.41
CA GLU A 144 8.94 -0.58 -18.13
C GLU A 144 9.95 0.07 -19.08
N ALA A 145 11.22 -0.30 -18.97
CA ALA A 145 12.31 0.26 -19.79
C ALA A 145 13.54 -0.66 -19.73
N PRO A 146 14.54 -0.48 -20.63
CA PRO A 146 15.81 -1.21 -20.57
C PRO A 146 16.54 -1.15 -19.24
N ALA A 147 16.32 -0.09 -18.44
CA ALA A 147 16.72 0.00 -17.05
C ALA A 147 15.72 0.85 -16.26
N THR A 148 15.41 0.41 -15.03
CA THR A 148 14.54 1.13 -14.09
C THR A 148 15.20 1.19 -12.74
N ILE A 149 14.90 2.20 -11.95
CA ILE A 149 15.33 2.34 -10.56
C ILE A 149 14.16 2.80 -9.69
N ALA A 150 14.12 2.34 -8.47
CA ALA A 150 13.22 2.78 -7.43
C ALA A 150 14.01 3.43 -6.28
N TYR A 151 13.51 4.55 -5.77
CA TYR A 151 14.03 5.19 -4.56
C TYR A 151 12.91 5.35 -3.55
N ASN A 152 13.17 4.91 -2.32
CA ASN A 152 12.27 5.09 -1.18
C ASN A 152 12.91 6.07 -0.21
N HIS A 153 12.24 7.18 0.06
CA HIS A 153 12.72 8.14 1.05
C HIS A 153 12.42 7.65 2.47
N PHE A 154 13.24 8.10 3.41
CA PHE A 154 13.08 7.76 4.81
C PHE A 154 11.66 8.10 5.32
N GLY A 155 11.07 7.17 6.08
CA GLY A 155 9.71 7.33 6.62
C GLY A 155 8.59 6.91 5.67
N ASN A 156 8.90 6.40 4.47
CA ASN A 156 7.93 5.86 3.51
C ASN A 156 6.78 6.83 3.14
N LYS A 157 7.08 8.12 3.06
CA LYS A 157 6.13 9.16 2.64
C LYS A 157 6.36 9.64 1.21
N LEU A 158 7.49 9.29 0.64
CA LEU A 158 7.91 9.64 -0.70
C LEU A 158 8.68 8.49 -1.32
N ALA A 159 8.33 8.14 -2.54
CA ALA A 159 9.08 7.22 -3.37
C ALA A 159 9.07 7.69 -4.82
N THR A 160 10.10 7.34 -5.58
CA THR A 160 10.18 7.67 -7.00
C THR A 160 10.54 6.45 -7.83
N LEU A 161 10.03 6.44 -9.06
CA LEU A 161 10.43 5.53 -10.13
C LEU A 161 11.08 6.34 -11.23
N VAL A 162 12.20 5.84 -11.73
CA VAL A 162 12.84 6.42 -12.93
C VAL A 162 13.13 5.31 -13.91
N SER A 163 12.78 5.54 -15.17
CA SER A 163 13.09 4.67 -16.30
C SER A 163 14.16 5.31 -17.20
N PHE A 164 15.02 4.47 -17.77
CA PHE A 164 16.11 4.88 -18.65
C PHE A 164 15.98 4.15 -19.97
N ASN A 165 16.19 4.88 -21.06
CA ASN A 165 16.16 4.35 -22.43
C ASN A 165 17.39 3.48 -22.77
N LYS A 166 18.39 3.43 -21.89
CA LYS A 166 19.60 2.60 -22.00
C LYS A 166 19.96 1.97 -20.67
N ALA A 167 20.37 0.70 -20.71
CA ALA A 167 21.00 0.01 -19.61
C ALA A 167 22.53 0.20 -19.61
N GLY A 168 23.20 -0.26 -18.54
CA GLY A 168 24.67 -0.34 -18.45
C GLY A 168 25.33 0.87 -17.83
N LEU A 169 24.59 1.79 -17.21
CA LEU A 169 25.17 2.82 -16.36
C LEU A 169 25.54 2.24 -15.00
N ASP A 170 26.43 2.95 -14.29
CA ASP A 170 26.76 2.62 -12.91
C ASP A 170 25.51 2.74 -12.01
N GLU A 171 25.36 1.80 -11.08
CA GLU A 171 24.19 1.76 -10.16
C GLU A 171 24.03 3.05 -9.35
N GLN A 172 25.16 3.68 -8.98
CA GLN A 172 25.15 4.94 -8.26
C GLN A 172 24.59 6.09 -9.09
N VAL A 173 24.81 6.08 -10.41
CA VAL A 173 24.22 7.09 -11.32
C VAL A 173 22.70 6.96 -11.33
N TYR A 174 22.17 5.74 -11.49
CA TYR A 174 20.73 5.49 -11.42
C TYR A 174 20.13 6.00 -10.09
N LYS A 175 20.76 5.67 -8.96
CA LYS A 175 20.32 6.09 -7.62
C LYS A 175 20.34 7.62 -7.46
N ASN A 176 21.39 8.27 -7.93
CA ASN A 176 21.51 9.73 -7.85
C ASN A 176 20.40 10.43 -8.63
N VAL A 177 20.07 9.94 -9.82
CA VAL A 177 18.95 10.50 -10.61
C VAL A 177 17.61 10.31 -9.86
N ALA A 178 17.34 9.12 -9.34
CA ALA A 178 16.11 8.87 -8.58
C ALA A 178 16.00 9.75 -7.33
N MET A 179 17.10 9.98 -6.62
CA MET A 179 17.14 10.91 -5.47
C MET A 179 16.91 12.36 -5.91
N GLN A 180 17.47 12.78 -7.06
CA GLN A 180 17.21 14.12 -7.59
C GLN A 180 15.75 14.30 -7.99
N VAL A 181 15.13 13.31 -8.63
CA VAL A 181 13.69 13.34 -8.93
C VAL A 181 12.88 13.48 -7.65
N ALA A 182 13.22 12.75 -6.58
CA ALA A 182 12.56 12.86 -5.29
C ALA A 182 12.71 14.26 -4.65
N ALA A 183 13.91 14.85 -4.75
CA ALA A 183 14.22 16.12 -4.11
C ALA A 183 13.66 17.33 -4.88
N MET A 184 13.69 17.28 -6.22
CA MET A 184 13.37 18.42 -7.07
C MET A 184 11.95 18.40 -7.62
N ASN A 185 11.26 17.25 -7.55
CA ASN A 185 9.91 17.05 -8.06
C ASN A 185 9.73 17.64 -9.49
N PRO A 186 10.53 17.21 -10.47
CA PRO A 186 10.49 17.77 -11.82
C PRO A 186 9.12 17.56 -12.45
N ILE A 187 8.65 18.55 -13.21
CA ILE A 187 7.35 18.53 -13.89
C ILE A 187 7.39 17.82 -15.23
N ALA A 188 8.59 17.63 -15.79
CA ALA A 188 8.80 16.98 -17.09
C ALA A 188 10.20 16.37 -17.17
N VAL A 189 10.42 15.50 -18.15
CA VAL A 189 11.73 14.90 -18.45
C VAL A 189 12.55 15.83 -19.35
N ASP A 190 11.90 16.53 -20.27
CA ASP A 190 12.54 17.42 -21.24
C ASP A 190 11.75 18.74 -21.34
N GLU A 191 12.40 19.79 -21.82
CA GLU A 191 11.79 21.11 -22.01
C GLU A 191 10.58 21.06 -22.96
N CYS A 192 10.62 20.20 -23.97
CA CYS A 192 9.51 20.05 -24.94
C CYS A 192 8.24 19.44 -24.30
N ASP A 193 8.37 18.76 -23.15
CA ASP A 193 7.25 18.17 -22.41
C ASP A 193 6.61 19.18 -21.43
N VAL A 194 7.22 20.35 -21.23
CA VAL A 194 6.68 21.41 -20.36
C VAL A 194 5.63 22.21 -21.14
N ALA A 195 4.41 22.30 -20.56
CA ALA A 195 3.34 23.09 -21.15
C ALA A 195 3.71 24.58 -21.25
N GLU A 196 3.33 25.24 -22.35
CA GLU A 196 3.74 26.61 -22.64
C GLU A 196 3.27 27.61 -21.59
N ASP A 197 2.06 27.44 -21.06
CA ASP A 197 1.53 28.30 -19.97
C ASP A 197 2.35 28.20 -18.67
N VAL A 198 3.01 27.07 -18.41
CA VAL A 198 3.91 26.89 -17.27
C VAL A 198 5.21 27.67 -17.52
N LYS A 199 5.78 27.58 -18.74
CA LYS A 199 6.99 28.34 -19.11
C LYS A 199 6.73 29.84 -19.03
N GLU A 200 5.61 30.32 -19.56
CA GLU A 200 5.23 31.73 -19.51
C GLU A 200 5.10 32.24 -18.07
N LYS A 201 4.51 31.45 -17.18
CA LYS A 201 4.39 31.79 -15.74
C LYS A 201 5.75 31.90 -15.06
N GLU A 202 6.65 30.96 -15.32
CA GLU A 202 8.00 30.96 -14.72
C GLU A 202 8.87 32.10 -15.25
N ILE A 203 8.69 32.53 -16.49
CA ILE A 203 9.41 33.67 -17.09
C ILE A 203 8.88 35.00 -16.54
N ALA A 204 7.61 35.05 -16.12
CA ALA A 204 6.97 36.26 -15.63
C ALA A 204 7.30 36.59 -14.14
N VAL A 205 7.97 35.71 -13.42
CA VAL A 205 8.41 35.87 -12.03
C VAL A 205 9.80 36.48 -11.97
#